data_4912039ee5d710af4c14d0d00bbf8623
#
_entry.id   4912039ee5d710af4c14d0d00bbf8623
#
_cell.length_a   1.000
_cell.length_b   1.000
_cell.length_c   1.000
_cell.angle_alpha   90.00
_cell.angle_beta   90.00
_cell.angle_gamma   90.00
#
_symmetry.space_group_name_H-M   'P 1'
#
loop_
_entity.id
_entity.type
_entity.pdbx_description
1 polymer ?
#
loop_
_entity_poly.entity_id
_entity_poly.type
_entity_poly.pdbx_seq_one_letter_code
_entity_poly.pdbx_strand_id
1 'polypeptide(L)'
;MGRKKPKTSLEFVLKDPPKSVVTPFLVADLALLLMFVCHIPLMVMGELPANDILPAVLGLLGSMLAGGLILVWITRVNKRDFRSLGLRVSSWPGFMRGVTFGFLMVLFTFGSIMLIEGFDFNFNASYNIFAALFLLVATLIESAAEEILFRGYLQTGVAAKSSFPVALVLQAVLFTATYGLTPNISIAAAISVFLMGILYGLVFWLTDNLLMTIAMHFIWNFVTGPILGISVTTTLLPTTLLTAYPAASEYISGGAYGIEASVVTIFVCLAACAIVGWKCYKAQGEKN
;
A
#
# COMPACT_ATOMS: atom_id res chain seq x y z
N MET A 1 22.98 -23.29 24.75
CA MET A 1 21.99 -22.23 25.14
C MET A 1 21.24 -21.77 23.89
N GLY A 2 20.04 -22.32 23.61
CA GLY A 2 19.27 -21.99 22.41
C GLY A 2 18.80 -20.54 22.46
N ARG A 3 19.14 -19.70 21.45
CA ARG A 3 18.60 -18.35 21.32
C ARG A 3 17.07 -18.47 21.16
N LYS A 4 16.29 -17.95 22.12
CA LYS A 4 14.83 -17.85 21.98
C LYS A 4 14.53 -17.05 20.70
N LYS A 5 13.72 -17.62 19.80
CA LYS A 5 13.25 -16.91 18.59
C LYS A 5 12.61 -15.57 19.03
N PRO A 6 12.87 -14.47 18.30
CA PRO A 6 12.24 -13.20 18.62
C PRO A 6 10.72 -13.34 18.48
N LYS A 7 9.98 -12.71 19.40
CA LYS A 7 8.49 -12.73 19.37
C LYS A 7 7.99 -12.03 18.11
N THR A 8 6.95 -12.60 17.52
CA THR A 8 6.28 -11.99 16.34
C THR A 8 5.41 -10.80 16.76
N SER A 9 5.01 -9.95 15.81
CA SER A 9 4.07 -8.84 16.05
C SER A 9 2.76 -9.36 16.64
N LEU A 10 2.22 -10.45 16.11
CA LEU A 10 1.02 -11.09 16.65
C LEU A 10 1.19 -11.53 18.11
N GLU A 11 2.33 -12.10 18.49
CA GLU A 11 2.58 -12.48 19.89
C GLU A 11 2.61 -11.27 20.84
N PHE A 12 2.99 -10.08 20.35
CA PHE A 12 2.85 -8.84 21.14
C PHE A 12 1.40 -8.43 21.29
N VAL A 13 0.58 -8.57 20.23
CA VAL A 13 -0.86 -8.24 20.27
C VAL A 13 -1.62 -9.24 21.16
N LEU A 14 -1.28 -10.52 21.14
CA LEU A 14 -1.92 -11.56 21.95
C LEU A 14 -1.71 -11.41 23.47
N LYS A 15 -0.75 -10.62 23.92
CA LYS A 15 -0.57 -10.33 25.36
C LYS A 15 -1.69 -9.45 25.93
N ASP A 16 -2.18 -8.53 25.11
CA ASP A 16 -3.30 -7.65 25.41
C ASP A 16 -4.13 -7.45 24.12
N PRO A 17 -4.96 -8.46 23.78
CA PRO A 17 -5.69 -8.43 22.51
C PRO A 17 -6.83 -7.41 22.57
N PRO A 18 -7.29 -6.89 21.39
CA PRO A 18 -8.44 -6.00 21.35
C PRO A 18 -9.66 -6.65 21.98
N LYS A 19 -10.58 -5.85 22.53
CA LYS A 19 -11.80 -6.37 23.20
C LYS A 19 -12.66 -7.24 22.27
N SER A 20 -12.74 -6.87 21.01
CA SER A 20 -13.49 -7.60 19.97
C SER A 20 -12.80 -7.46 18.61
N VAL A 21 -13.25 -8.21 17.60
CA VAL A 21 -12.87 -8.04 16.18
C VAL A 21 -13.25 -6.65 15.66
N VAL A 22 -14.34 -6.08 16.17
CA VAL A 22 -14.86 -4.76 15.74
C VAL A 22 -13.93 -3.61 16.16
N THR A 23 -13.25 -3.72 17.31
CA THR A 23 -12.39 -2.62 17.81
C THR A 23 -11.31 -2.17 16.81
N PRO A 24 -10.52 -3.07 16.18
CA PRO A 24 -9.56 -2.66 15.16
C PRO A 24 -10.19 -1.96 13.95
N PHE A 25 -11.40 -2.37 13.53
CA PHE A 25 -12.13 -1.73 12.45
C PHE A 25 -12.53 -0.30 12.79
N LEU A 26 -13.15 -0.08 13.95
CA LEU A 26 -13.57 1.27 14.36
C LEU A 26 -12.41 2.26 14.41
N VAL A 27 -11.23 1.82 14.88
CA VAL A 27 -10.04 2.68 14.92
C VAL A 27 -9.47 2.88 13.53
N ALA A 28 -9.50 1.86 12.67
CA ALA A 28 -9.09 1.98 11.28
C ALA A 28 -10.02 2.93 10.51
N ASP A 29 -11.34 2.80 10.67
CA ASP A 29 -12.32 3.68 10.04
C ASP A 29 -12.15 5.13 10.49
N LEU A 30 -11.84 5.38 11.77
CA LEU A 30 -11.53 6.72 12.26
C LEU A 30 -10.27 7.29 11.60
N ALA A 31 -9.22 6.48 11.41
CA ALA A 31 -8.02 6.91 10.74
C ALA A 31 -8.28 7.23 9.25
N LEU A 32 -9.08 6.39 8.57
CA LEU A 32 -9.50 6.63 7.18
C LEU A 32 -10.38 7.88 7.05
N LEU A 33 -11.26 8.14 8.01
CA LEU A 33 -12.04 9.36 8.05
C LEU A 33 -11.15 10.61 8.14
N LEU A 34 -10.08 10.58 8.92
CA LEU A 34 -9.10 11.68 8.99
C LEU A 34 -8.39 11.90 7.64
N MET A 35 -8.02 10.81 6.95
CA MET A 35 -7.47 10.94 5.59
C MET A 35 -8.49 11.60 4.65
N PHE A 36 -9.73 11.12 4.66
CA PHE A 36 -10.80 11.64 3.80
C PHE A 36 -11.11 13.11 4.06
N VAL A 37 -11.19 13.53 5.33
CA VAL A 37 -11.44 14.93 5.71
C VAL A 37 -10.41 15.88 5.12
N CYS A 38 -9.15 15.47 5.01
CA CYS A 38 -8.10 16.28 4.36
C CYS A 38 -8.33 16.46 2.86
N HIS A 39 -9.12 15.60 2.20
CA HIS A 39 -9.45 15.73 0.78
C HIS A 39 -10.71 16.56 0.52
N ILE A 40 -11.53 16.88 1.54
CA ILE A 40 -12.74 17.70 1.39
C ILE A 40 -12.47 19.04 0.68
N PRO A 41 -11.38 19.79 1.00
CA PRO A 41 -11.10 21.03 0.30
C PRO A 41 -11.00 20.85 -1.23
N LEU A 42 -10.42 19.75 -1.71
CA LEU A 42 -10.29 19.49 -3.14
C LEU A 42 -11.68 19.28 -3.80
N MET A 43 -12.61 18.66 -3.09
CA MET A 43 -13.97 18.45 -3.61
C MET A 43 -14.75 19.77 -3.73
N VAL A 44 -14.42 20.76 -2.88
CA VAL A 44 -15.11 22.07 -2.85
C VAL A 44 -14.47 23.07 -3.81
N MET A 45 -13.15 23.00 -4.01
CA MET A 45 -12.41 23.98 -4.84
C MET A 45 -12.59 23.79 -6.35
N GLY A 46 -13.13 22.63 -6.79
CA GLY A 46 -13.32 22.33 -8.22
C GLY A 46 -12.00 21.93 -8.91
N GLU A 47 -11.93 22.16 -10.24
CA GLU A 47 -10.77 21.79 -11.04
C GLU A 47 -9.55 22.65 -10.66
N LEU A 48 -8.46 21.97 -10.30
CA LEU A 48 -7.16 22.59 -10.03
C LEU A 48 -6.25 22.47 -11.26
N PRO A 49 -5.26 23.38 -11.42
CA PRO A 49 -4.24 23.23 -12.44
C PRO A 49 -3.55 21.85 -12.36
N ALA A 50 -3.21 21.27 -13.50
CA ALA A 50 -2.63 19.93 -13.59
C ALA A 50 -1.33 19.76 -12.76
N ASN A 51 -0.58 20.87 -12.55
CA ASN A 51 0.68 20.87 -11.81
C ASN A 51 0.53 21.42 -10.39
N ASP A 52 -0.71 21.47 -9.84
CA ASP A 52 -0.92 21.97 -8.48
C ASP A 52 -0.37 20.96 -7.46
N ILE A 53 0.37 21.46 -6.48
CA ILE A 53 0.94 20.65 -5.39
C ILE A 53 -0.07 20.37 -4.28
N LEU A 54 -1.17 21.13 -4.22
CA LEU A 54 -2.13 21.07 -3.12
C LEU A 54 -2.73 19.68 -2.90
N PRO A 55 -3.12 18.90 -3.96
CA PRO A 55 -3.61 17.55 -3.77
C PRO A 55 -2.60 16.65 -3.05
N ALA A 56 -1.33 16.71 -3.44
CA ALA A 56 -0.27 15.91 -2.83
C ALA A 56 0.02 16.34 -1.38
N VAL A 57 -0.06 17.65 -1.07
CA VAL A 57 0.09 18.17 0.30
C VAL A 57 -1.07 17.69 1.19
N LEU A 58 -2.31 17.75 0.71
CA LEU A 58 -3.47 17.31 1.48
C LEU A 58 -3.48 15.79 1.69
N GLY A 59 -3.08 15.01 0.68
CA GLY A 59 -2.88 13.57 0.81
C GLY A 59 -1.84 13.23 1.87
N LEU A 60 -0.68 13.89 1.84
CA LEU A 60 0.37 13.73 2.84
C LEU A 60 -0.12 14.06 4.26
N LEU A 61 -0.83 15.19 4.44
CA LEU A 61 -1.39 15.57 5.73
C LEU A 61 -2.39 14.54 6.25
N GLY A 62 -3.29 14.07 5.39
CA GLY A 62 -4.26 13.01 5.72
C GLY A 62 -3.57 11.73 6.18
N SER A 63 -2.56 11.30 5.45
CA SER A 63 -1.77 10.11 5.77
C SER A 63 -0.99 10.26 7.08
N MET A 64 -0.40 11.43 7.34
CA MET A 64 0.28 11.73 8.61
C MET A 64 -0.68 11.70 9.79
N LEU A 65 -1.90 12.25 9.63
CA LEU A 65 -2.93 12.23 10.67
C LEU A 65 -3.41 10.80 10.95
N ALA A 66 -3.68 10.01 9.91
CA ALA A 66 -4.12 8.64 10.04
C ALA A 66 -3.05 7.75 10.69
N GLY A 67 -1.83 7.76 10.14
CA GLY A 67 -0.70 7.01 10.70
C GLY A 67 -0.38 7.46 12.14
N GLY A 68 -0.38 8.77 12.39
CA GLY A 68 -0.18 9.37 13.70
C GLY A 68 -1.24 8.91 14.71
N LEU A 69 -2.51 8.88 14.33
CA LEU A 69 -3.59 8.35 15.18
C LEU A 69 -3.31 6.91 15.60
N ILE A 70 -2.95 6.04 14.65
CA ILE A 70 -2.66 4.63 14.96
C ILE A 70 -1.46 4.50 15.90
N LEU A 71 -0.39 5.26 15.66
CA LEU A 71 0.80 5.24 16.53
C LEU A 71 0.48 5.73 17.95
N VAL A 72 -0.31 6.80 18.08
CA VAL A 72 -0.78 7.30 19.39
C VAL A 72 -1.71 6.28 20.05
N TRP A 73 -2.64 5.70 19.30
CA TRP A 73 -3.56 4.69 19.82
C TRP A 73 -2.81 3.48 20.37
N ILE A 74 -1.86 2.95 19.63
CA ILE A 74 -1.07 1.78 20.06
C ILE A 74 -0.27 2.10 21.32
N THR A 75 0.40 3.25 21.37
CA THR A 75 1.29 3.60 22.48
C THR A 75 0.55 4.08 23.73
N ARG A 76 -0.50 4.86 23.57
CA ARG A 76 -1.22 5.49 24.71
C ARG A 76 -2.41 4.69 25.19
N VAL A 77 -3.21 4.11 24.26
CA VAL A 77 -4.43 3.36 24.58
C VAL A 77 -4.12 1.87 24.79
N ASN A 78 -3.47 1.25 23.80
CA ASN A 78 -3.10 -0.16 23.90
C ASN A 78 -1.84 -0.40 24.74
N LYS A 79 -1.06 0.64 25.06
CA LYS A 79 0.21 0.56 25.81
C LYS A 79 1.18 -0.48 25.23
N ARG A 80 1.20 -0.59 23.88
CA ARG A 80 2.03 -1.54 23.14
C ARG A 80 3.25 -0.85 22.53
N ASP A 81 4.32 -1.63 22.34
CA ASP A 81 5.53 -1.23 21.64
C ASP A 81 5.31 -1.30 20.12
N PHE A 82 6.06 -0.51 19.35
CA PHE A 82 6.06 -0.54 17.87
C PHE A 82 6.39 -1.90 17.27
N ARG A 83 7.04 -2.78 18.03
CA ARG A 83 7.25 -4.18 17.64
C ARG A 83 5.94 -4.95 17.42
N SER A 84 4.84 -4.51 18.03
CA SER A 84 3.50 -5.07 17.77
C SER A 84 2.97 -4.75 16.37
N LEU A 85 3.56 -3.77 15.69
CA LEU A 85 3.31 -3.43 14.29
C LEU A 85 4.27 -4.12 13.31
N GLY A 86 5.24 -4.92 13.78
CA GLY A 86 6.32 -5.44 12.94
C GLY A 86 7.43 -4.43 12.67
N LEU A 87 7.47 -3.29 13.39
CA LEU A 87 8.55 -2.32 13.30
C LEU A 87 9.65 -2.63 14.31
N ARG A 88 10.84 -2.96 13.82
CA ARG A 88 12.03 -3.28 14.63
C ARG A 88 13.27 -2.64 14.02
N VAL A 89 14.25 -2.29 14.83
CA VAL A 89 15.54 -1.77 14.35
C VAL A 89 16.22 -2.78 13.40
N SER A 90 16.08 -4.08 13.66
CA SER A 90 16.61 -5.15 12.80
C SER A 90 15.84 -5.34 11.47
N SER A 91 14.80 -4.58 11.21
CA SER A 91 13.94 -4.73 10.02
C SER A 91 14.50 -4.09 8.75
N TRP A 92 15.59 -3.30 8.83
CA TRP A 92 16.16 -2.57 7.70
C TRP A 92 16.55 -3.45 6.49
N PRO A 93 17.16 -4.65 6.65
CA PRO A 93 17.36 -5.54 5.50
C PRO A 93 16.06 -5.98 4.82
N GLY A 94 14.95 -5.96 5.54
CA GLY A 94 13.62 -6.18 4.98
C GLY A 94 13.18 -5.05 4.06
N PHE A 95 13.48 -3.78 4.42
CA PHE A 95 13.23 -2.64 3.55
C PHE A 95 13.91 -2.82 2.19
N MET A 96 15.19 -3.16 2.14
CA MET A 96 15.89 -3.39 0.88
C MET A 96 15.29 -4.55 0.06
N ARG A 97 14.88 -5.64 0.72
CA ARG A 97 14.16 -6.74 0.05
C ARG A 97 12.80 -6.28 -0.48
N GLY A 98 12.11 -5.40 0.26
CA GLY A 98 10.86 -4.78 -0.18
C GLY A 98 11.05 -3.90 -1.41
N VAL A 99 12.09 -3.06 -1.45
CA VAL A 99 12.48 -2.28 -2.64
C VAL A 99 12.69 -3.21 -3.84
N THR A 100 13.47 -4.27 -3.67
CA THR A 100 13.73 -5.25 -4.76
C THR A 100 12.44 -5.91 -5.23
N PHE A 101 11.60 -6.37 -4.30
CA PHE A 101 10.34 -7.04 -4.65
C PHE A 101 9.35 -6.08 -5.34
N GLY A 102 9.18 -4.87 -4.82
CA GLY A 102 8.35 -3.83 -5.43
C GLY A 102 8.83 -3.47 -6.83
N PHE A 103 10.15 -3.30 -7.01
CA PHE A 103 10.72 -3.03 -8.32
C PHE A 103 10.50 -4.18 -9.31
N LEU A 104 10.65 -5.43 -8.87
CA LEU A 104 10.33 -6.59 -9.72
C LEU A 104 8.84 -6.63 -10.10
N MET A 105 7.94 -6.31 -9.18
CA MET A 105 6.51 -6.21 -9.48
C MET A 105 6.24 -5.18 -10.58
N VAL A 106 6.81 -3.97 -10.44
CA VAL A 106 6.70 -2.94 -11.48
C VAL A 106 7.32 -3.42 -12.79
N LEU A 107 8.53 -3.98 -12.75
CA LEU A 107 9.25 -4.44 -13.94
C LEU A 107 8.45 -5.50 -14.71
N PHE A 108 7.92 -6.51 -14.02
CA PHE A 108 7.13 -7.56 -14.67
C PHE A 108 5.80 -7.00 -15.20
N THR A 109 5.10 -6.17 -14.44
CA THR A 109 3.83 -5.60 -14.89
C THR A 109 4.03 -4.64 -16.04
N PHE A 110 4.85 -3.62 -15.83
CA PHE A 110 5.13 -2.60 -16.84
C PHE A 110 5.82 -3.19 -18.07
N GLY A 111 6.84 -4.03 -17.87
CA GLY A 111 7.55 -4.70 -18.95
C GLY A 111 6.64 -5.58 -19.81
N SER A 112 5.70 -6.32 -19.19
CA SER A 112 4.71 -7.12 -19.93
C SER A 112 3.76 -6.24 -20.73
N ILE A 113 3.30 -5.12 -20.19
CA ILE A 113 2.44 -4.16 -20.90
C ILE A 113 3.19 -3.53 -22.09
N MET A 114 4.48 -3.18 -21.90
CA MET A 114 5.30 -2.61 -22.97
C MET A 114 5.55 -3.58 -24.12
N LEU A 115 5.62 -4.88 -23.86
CA LEU A 115 5.74 -5.90 -24.91
C LEU A 115 4.53 -5.97 -25.87
N ILE A 116 3.39 -5.42 -25.48
CA ILE A 116 2.16 -5.31 -26.26
C ILE A 116 1.80 -3.86 -26.58
N GLU A 117 2.83 -2.99 -26.66
CA GLU A 117 2.71 -1.58 -27.03
C GLU A 117 1.67 -0.81 -26.20
N GLY A 118 1.66 -1.06 -24.88
CA GLY A 118 0.63 -0.54 -23.98
C GLY A 118 0.72 0.95 -23.68
N PHE A 119 1.92 1.56 -23.78
CA PHE A 119 2.15 2.99 -23.54
C PHE A 119 3.18 3.59 -24.49
N ASP A 120 2.92 4.84 -24.89
CA ASP A 120 3.92 5.76 -25.42
C ASP A 120 4.40 6.69 -24.31
N PHE A 121 5.66 7.17 -24.41
CA PHE A 121 6.26 8.04 -23.41
C PHE A 121 6.94 9.24 -24.05
N ASN A 122 6.76 10.40 -23.40
CA ASN A 122 7.57 11.58 -23.65
C ASN A 122 8.30 12.00 -22.36
N PHE A 123 9.50 12.54 -22.52
CA PHE A 123 10.17 13.20 -21.39
C PHE A 123 9.39 14.47 -21.03
N ASN A 124 9.12 14.66 -19.75
CA ASN A 124 8.43 15.86 -19.29
C ASN A 124 9.39 17.06 -19.24
N ALA A 125 9.30 17.94 -20.24
CA ALA A 125 10.14 19.14 -20.30
C ALA A 125 9.94 20.11 -19.11
N SER A 126 8.81 20.01 -18.43
CA SER A 126 8.47 20.81 -17.23
C SER A 126 8.80 20.08 -15.93
N TYR A 127 9.65 19.03 -15.97
CA TYR A 127 10.03 18.29 -14.76
C TYR A 127 10.64 19.20 -13.70
N ASN A 128 10.09 19.12 -12.49
CA ASN A 128 10.53 19.89 -11.33
C ASN A 128 11.14 18.98 -10.28
N ILE A 129 12.46 19.05 -10.11
CA ILE A 129 13.21 18.20 -9.17
C ILE A 129 12.77 18.41 -7.71
N PHE A 130 12.41 19.63 -7.31
CA PHE A 130 11.98 19.89 -5.93
C PHE A 130 10.60 19.28 -5.66
N ALA A 131 9.68 19.38 -6.63
CA ALA A 131 8.39 18.69 -6.54
C ALA A 131 8.57 17.16 -6.55
N ALA A 132 9.50 16.62 -7.32
CA ALA A 132 9.81 15.20 -7.34
C ALA A 132 10.40 14.70 -6.00
N LEU A 133 11.29 15.48 -5.37
CA LEU A 133 11.81 15.16 -4.03
C LEU A 133 10.72 15.24 -2.96
N PHE A 134 9.79 16.19 -3.09
CA PHE A 134 8.61 16.24 -2.23
C PHE A 134 7.75 14.98 -2.42
N LEU A 135 7.46 14.58 -3.66
CA LEU A 135 6.68 13.36 -3.96
C LEU A 135 7.36 12.09 -3.44
N LEU A 136 8.69 12.00 -3.51
CA LEU A 136 9.44 10.88 -2.93
C LEU A 136 9.12 10.70 -1.44
N VAL A 137 9.18 11.80 -0.69
CA VAL A 137 8.91 11.80 0.76
C VAL A 137 7.42 11.58 1.02
N ALA A 138 6.54 12.25 0.29
CA ALA A 138 5.09 12.14 0.44
C ALA A 138 4.62 10.70 0.19
N THR A 139 4.99 10.09 -0.93
CA THR A 139 4.62 8.72 -1.28
C THR A 139 5.16 7.70 -0.27
N LEU A 140 6.38 7.92 0.26
CA LEU A 140 6.92 7.05 1.32
C LEU A 140 6.10 7.14 2.61
N ILE A 141 5.69 8.34 3.02
CA ILE A 141 4.88 8.55 4.22
C ILE A 141 3.46 8.00 4.03
N GLU A 142 2.85 8.22 2.87
CA GLU A 142 1.54 7.65 2.51
C GLU A 142 1.56 6.13 2.60
N SER A 143 2.50 5.50 1.89
CA SER A 143 2.67 4.05 1.92
C SER A 143 2.93 3.53 3.34
N ALA A 144 3.73 4.25 4.13
CA ALA A 144 4.00 3.87 5.53
C ALA A 144 2.73 3.97 6.39
N ALA A 145 1.94 5.02 6.25
CA ALA A 145 0.70 5.21 7.01
C ALA A 145 -0.32 4.11 6.71
N GLU A 146 -0.51 3.77 5.43
CA GLU A 146 -1.41 2.71 5.01
C GLU A 146 -0.94 1.33 5.49
N GLU A 147 0.36 1.00 5.38
CA GLU A 147 0.88 -0.27 5.86
C GLU A 147 0.80 -0.39 7.39
N ILE A 148 1.06 0.70 8.13
CA ILE A 148 0.86 0.77 9.58
C ILE A 148 -0.61 0.48 9.94
N LEU A 149 -1.54 1.09 9.22
CA LEU A 149 -2.98 0.95 9.44
C LEU A 149 -3.46 -0.47 9.11
N PHE A 150 -3.22 -0.93 7.87
CA PHE A 150 -3.82 -2.16 7.37
C PHE A 150 -3.09 -3.42 7.83
N ARG A 151 -1.75 -3.46 7.74
CA ARG A 151 -0.96 -4.66 8.06
C ARG A 151 -0.51 -4.68 9.51
N GLY A 152 0.05 -3.56 9.97
CA GLY A 152 0.54 -3.44 11.33
C GLY A 152 -0.56 -3.50 12.37
N TYR A 153 -1.64 -2.76 12.19
CA TYR A 153 -2.70 -2.61 13.19
C TYR A 153 -3.93 -3.49 12.92
N LEU A 154 -4.61 -3.31 11.79
CA LEU A 154 -5.88 -3.98 11.51
C LEU A 154 -5.70 -5.50 11.37
N GLN A 155 -4.79 -5.94 10.49
CA GLN A 155 -4.56 -7.37 10.24
C GLN A 155 -4.13 -8.11 11.52
N THR A 156 -3.18 -7.56 12.29
CA THR A 156 -2.73 -8.18 13.54
C THR A 156 -3.82 -8.19 14.60
N GLY A 157 -4.58 -7.10 14.71
CA GLY A 157 -5.69 -6.97 15.66
C GLY A 157 -6.83 -7.95 15.38
N VAL A 158 -7.21 -8.10 14.11
CA VAL A 158 -8.23 -9.07 13.67
C VAL A 158 -7.73 -10.50 13.85
N ALA A 159 -6.48 -10.80 13.45
CA ALA A 159 -5.89 -12.14 13.61
C ALA A 159 -5.81 -12.58 15.08
N ALA A 160 -5.62 -11.65 16.01
CA ALA A 160 -5.59 -11.95 17.44
C ALA A 160 -6.96 -12.38 18.02
N LYS A 161 -8.07 -12.12 17.32
CA LYS A 161 -9.44 -12.45 17.74
C LYS A 161 -10.17 -13.44 16.82
N SER A 162 -9.57 -13.75 15.68
CA SER A 162 -10.13 -14.69 14.72
C SER A 162 -9.05 -15.64 14.18
N SER A 163 -8.81 -15.62 12.88
CA SER A 163 -7.75 -16.38 12.23
C SER A 163 -7.01 -15.53 11.21
N PHE A 164 -5.81 -15.95 10.83
CA PHE A 164 -5.04 -15.25 9.81
C PHE A 164 -5.79 -15.12 8.46
N PRO A 165 -6.43 -16.18 7.89
CA PRO A 165 -7.16 -16.04 6.64
C PRO A 165 -8.29 -15.00 6.72
N VAL A 166 -9.03 -14.97 7.82
CA VAL A 166 -10.08 -13.97 8.06
C VAL A 166 -9.48 -12.56 8.11
N ALA A 167 -8.42 -12.37 8.88
CA ALA A 167 -7.74 -11.08 8.98
C ALA A 167 -7.18 -10.61 7.64
N LEU A 168 -6.61 -11.54 6.86
CA LEU A 168 -6.05 -11.28 5.53
C LEU A 168 -7.12 -10.76 4.55
N VAL A 169 -8.27 -11.43 4.50
CA VAL A 169 -9.36 -11.05 3.60
C VAL A 169 -10.01 -9.74 4.06
N LEU A 170 -10.33 -9.60 5.33
CA LEU A 170 -11.02 -8.41 5.84
C LEU A 170 -10.17 -7.13 5.68
N GLN A 171 -8.85 -7.19 5.96
CA GLN A 171 -8.00 -6.03 5.75
C GLN A 171 -7.89 -5.68 4.26
N ALA A 172 -7.84 -6.68 3.35
CA ALA A 172 -7.78 -6.43 1.91
C ALA A 172 -9.10 -5.85 1.36
N VAL A 173 -10.24 -6.29 1.89
CA VAL A 173 -11.54 -5.69 1.55
C VAL A 173 -11.60 -4.23 1.98
N LEU A 174 -11.21 -3.91 3.23
CA LEU A 174 -11.22 -2.53 3.70
C LEU A 174 -10.21 -1.67 2.93
N PHE A 175 -9.01 -2.21 2.65
CA PHE A 175 -8.02 -1.56 1.80
C PHE A 175 -8.59 -1.21 0.42
N THR A 176 -9.27 -2.15 -0.23
CA THR A 176 -9.92 -1.91 -1.52
C THR A 176 -11.04 -0.88 -1.43
N ALA A 177 -11.82 -0.91 -0.35
CA ALA A 177 -12.93 0.02 -0.15
C ALA A 177 -12.44 1.48 -0.06
N THR A 178 -11.22 1.76 0.43
CA THR A 178 -10.66 3.11 0.46
C THR A 178 -10.45 3.69 -0.94
N TYR A 179 -10.16 2.84 -1.91
CA TYR A 179 -10.01 3.22 -3.31
C TYR A 179 -11.37 3.30 -4.06
N GLY A 180 -12.44 2.77 -3.46
CA GLY A 180 -13.79 2.77 -4.06
C GLY A 180 -14.39 4.16 -4.30
N LEU A 181 -13.84 5.19 -3.65
CA LEU A 181 -14.23 6.59 -3.84
C LEU A 181 -13.38 7.34 -4.88
N THR A 182 -12.35 6.68 -5.45
CA THR A 182 -11.52 7.31 -6.48
C THR A 182 -12.27 7.39 -7.81
N PRO A 183 -12.13 8.49 -8.58
CA PRO A 183 -12.73 8.59 -9.89
C PRO A 183 -12.29 7.45 -10.83
N ASN A 184 -13.14 7.06 -11.76
CA ASN A 184 -12.88 6.07 -12.80
C ASN A 184 -12.45 4.66 -12.28
N ILE A 185 -12.74 4.32 -11.01
CA ILE A 185 -12.48 2.98 -10.53
C ILE A 185 -13.26 1.95 -11.38
N SER A 186 -12.55 0.96 -11.89
CA SER A 186 -13.11 -0.15 -12.63
C SER A 186 -13.13 -1.42 -11.79
N ILE A 187 -13.88 -2.44 -12.21
CA ILE A 187 -13.86 -3.76 -11.57
C ILE A 187 -12.43 -4.34 -11.61
N ALA A 188 -11.71 -4.15 -12.72
CA ALA A 188 -10.33 -4.61 -12.85
C ALA A 188 -9.40 -3.92 -11.84
N ALA A 189 -9.54 -2.59 -11.65
CA ALA A 189 -8.82 -1.85 -10.61
C ALA A 189 -9.13 -2.39 -9.21
N ALA A 190 -10.40 -2.59 -8.88
CA ALA A 190 -10.81 -3.13 -7.58
C ALA A 190 -10.23 -4.54 -7.33
N ILE A 191 -10.21 -5.41 -8.34
CA ILE A 191 -9.60 -6.74 -8.24
C ILE A 191 -8.07 -6.62 -8.01
N SER A 192 -7.38 -5.77 -8.76
CA SER A 192 -5.92 -5.57 -8.60
C SER A 192 -5.58 -5.02 -7.22
N VAL A 193 -6.29 -3.99 -6.75
CA VAL A 193 -6.07 -3.39 -5.42
C VAL A 193 -6.36 -4.41 -4.31
N PHE A 194 -7.41 -5.24 -4.47
CA PHE A 194 -7.68 -6.32 -3.54
C PHE A 194 -6.54 -7.35 -3.50
N LEU A 195 -6.04 -7.76 -4.66
CA LEU A 195 -4.92 -8.69 -4.75
C LEU A 195 -3.62 -8.10 -4.18
N MET A 196 -3.36 -6.81 -4.37
CA MET A 196 -2.26 -6.10 -3.71
C MET A 196 -2.45 -6.10 -2.18
N GLY A 197 -3.68 -5.88 -1.72
CA GLY A 197 -4.06 -6.01 -0.31
C GLY A 197 -3.72 -7.39 0.26
N ILE A 198 -4.07 -8.46 -0.45
CA ILE A 198 -3.73 -9.84 -0.11
C ILE A 198 -2.21 -10.05 -0.13
N LEU A 199 -1.52 -9.61 -1.19
CA LEU A 199 -0.08 -9.81 -1.35
C LEU A 199 0.72 -9.17 -0.21
N TYR A 200 0.48 -7.89 0.09
CA TYR A 200 1.15 -7.19 1.18
C TYR A 200 0.83 -7.84 2.53
N GLY A 201 -0.42 -8.28 2.75
CA GLY A 201 -0.80 -9.01 3.94
C GLY A 201 -0.08 -10.35 4.11
N LEU A 202 0.10 -11.12 3.02
CA LEU A 202 0.86 -12.37 2.99
C LEU A 202 2.36 -12.13 3.26
N VAL A 203 2.96 -11.11 2.61
CA VAL A 203 4.37 -10.75 2.81
C VAL A 203 4.62 -10.35 4.25
N PHE A 204 3.75 -9.51 4.82
CA PHE A 204 3.84 -9.12 6.22
C PHE A 204 3.75 -10.34 7.15
N TRP A 205 2.79 -11.23 6.94
CA TRP A 205 2.61 -12.44 7.73
C TRP A 205 3.82 -13.37 7.68
N LEU A 206 4.39 -13.55 6.47
CA LEU A 206 5.55 -14.42 6.25
C LEU A 206 6.81 -13.88 6.91
N THR A 207 7.02 -12.56 6.85
CA THR A 207 8.30 -11.92 7.22
C THR A 207 8.27 -11.25 8.58
N ASP A 208 7.08 -10.96 9.11
CA ASP A 208 6.85 -10.17 10.32
C ASP A 208 7.63 -8.84 10.28
N ASN A 209 7.69 -8.21 9.11
CA ASN A 209 8.51 -7.05 8.83
C ASN A 209 7.73 -6.00 8.03
N LEU A 210 7.21 -5.00 8.75
CA LEU A 210 6.41 -3.94 8.14
C LEU A 210 7.20 -3.06 7.19
N LEU A 211 8.52 -2.86 7.42
CA LEU A 211 9.36 -2.07 6.52
C LEU A 211 9.46 -2.71 5.12
N MET A 212 9.31 -4.04 5.03
CA MET A 212 9.30 -4.72 3.74
C MET A 212 8.05 -4.37 2.92
N THR A 213 6.87 -4.39 3.53
CA THR A 213 5.63 -4.03 2.83
C THR A 213 5.54 -2.55 2.53
N ILE A 214 6.01 -1.69 3.45
CA ILE A 214 6.14 -0.24 3.20
C ILE A 214 7.00 0.01 1.96
N ALA A 215 8.17 -0.63 1.86
CA ALA A 215 9.06 -0.45 0.71
C ALA A 215 8.46 -0.98 -0.60
N MET A 216 7.77 -2.13 -0.56
CA MET A 216 7.08 -2.67 -1.75
C MET A 216 6.02 -1.71 -2.26
N HIS A 217 5.17 -1.22 -1.37
CA HIS A 217 4.08 -0.30 -1.68
C HIS A 217 4.63 1.04 -2.18
N PHE A 218 5.60 1.61 -1.46
CA PHE A 218 6.28 2.85 -1.86
C PHE A 218 6.88 2.76 -3.26
N ILE A 219 7.62 1.69 -3.57
CA ILE A 219 8.25 1.54 -4.90
C ILE A 219 7.20 1.38 -5.99
N TRP A 220 6.13 0.63 -5.73
CA TRP A 220 5.02 0.54 -6.67
C TRP A 220 4.48 1.92 -7.02
N ASN A 221 4.05 2.70 -6.02
CA ASN A 221 3.43 4.00 -6.25
C ASN A 221 4.42 5.03 -6.82
N PHE A 222 5.65 5.09 -6.28
CA PHE A 222 6.64 6.09 -6.69
C PHE A 222 7.16 5.86 -8.12
N VAL A 223 7.39 4.61 -8.49
CA VAL A 223 7.89 4.32 -9.86
C VAL A 223 6.77 4.47 -10.88
N THR A 224 5.57 3.96 -10.61
CA THR A 224 4.47 4.06 -11.58
C THR A 224 3.96 5.50 -11.74
N GLY A 225 3.80 6.26 -10.68
CA GLY A 225 3.34 7.64 -10.71
C GLY A 225 4.47 8.63 -11.04
N PRO A 226 5.27 9.09 -10.08
CA PRO A 226 6.25 10.15 -10.25
C PRO A 226 7.33 9.88 -11.33
N ILE A 227 7.73 8.62 -11.55
CA ILE A 227 8.76 8.30 -12.55
C ILE A 227 8.14 8.04 -13.92
N LEU A 228 7.22 7.08 -14.04
CA LEU A 228 6.67 6.69 -15.34
C LEU A 228 5.53 7.61 -15.80
N GLY A 229 4.96 8.43 -14.93
CA GLY A 229 3.86 9.32 -15.27
C GLY A 229 2.57 8.58 -15.62
N ILE A 230 2.45 7.31 -15.18
CA ILE A 230 1.21 6.54 -15.29
C ILE A 230 0.33 6.96 -14.12
N SER A 231 -0.95 7.22 -14.38
CA SER A 231 -1.89 7.54 -13.31
C SER A 231 -1.88 6.44 -12.25
N VAL A 232 -1.84 6.83 -10.99
CA VAL A 232 -2.06 5.97 -9.84
C VAL A 232 -3.29 6.51 -9.15
N THR A 233 -4.38 5.74 -9.15
CA THR A 233 -5.67 6.14 -8.55
C THR A 233 -6.21 7.49 -9.04
N THR A 234 -5.93 7.86 -10.29
CA THR A 234 -6.34 9.15 -10.92
C THR A 234 -5.83 10.42 -10.20
N THR A 235 -4.86 10.30 -9.31
CA THR A 235 -4.30 11.46 -8.60
C THR A 235 -3.45 12.30 -9.55
N LEU A 236 -3.73 13.60 -9.63
CA LEU A 236 -2.89 14.55 -10.34
C LEU A 236 -1.58 14.76 -9.56
N LEU A 237 -0.46 14.55 -10.22
CA LEU A 237 0.86 14.76 -9.63
C LEU A 237 1.42 16.11 -10.10
N PRO A 238 2.05 16.90 -9.20
CA PRO A 238 2.61 18.21 -9.53
C PRO A 238 3.78 18.12 -10.53
N THR A 239 4.39 16.95 -10.65
CA THR A 239 5.41 16.66 -11.66
C THR A 239 5.58 15.16 -11.85
N THR A 240 6.00 14.74 -13.04
CA THR A 240 6.43 13.38 -13.38
C THR A 240 7.68 13.45 -14.24
N LEU A 241 8.55 12.46 -14.18
CA LEU A 241 9.75 12.42 -15.02
C LEU A 241 9.40 12.14 -16.48
N LEU A 242 8.53 11.14 -16.69
CA LEU A 242 7.94 10.82 -18.00
C LEU A 242 6.47 11.21 -18.00
N THR A 243 5.90 11.40 -19.18
CA THR A 243 4.46 11.49 -19.39
C THR A 243 4.03 10.27 -20.20
N ALA A 244 3.20 9.42 -19.59
CA ALA A 244 2.69 8.21 -20.22
C ALA A 244 1.39 8.49 -20.99
N TYR A 245 1.30 7.94 -22.19
CA TYR A 245 0.08 7.97 -23.01
C TYR A 245 -0.35 6.54 -23.30
N PRO A 246 -1.57 6.12 -22.87
CA PRO A 246 -2.08 4.79 -23.20
C PRO A 246 -2.15 4.59 -24.71
N ALA A 247 -1.45 3.60 -25.25
CA ALA A 247 -1.41 3.24 -26.67
C ALA A 247 -2.25 1.97 -26.96
N ALA A 248 -2.29 1.02 -26.01
CA ALA A 248 -3.15 -0.16 -26.13
C ALA A 248 -4.55 0.09 -25.58
N SER A 249 -5.42 -0.93 -25.70
CA SER A 249 -6.78 -0.91 -25.12
C SER A 249 -6.74 -0.68 -23.60
N GLU A 250 -7.81 -0.14 -23.04
CA GLU A 250 -7.95 0.11 -21.59
C GLU A 250 -7.77 -1.15 -20.73
N TYR A 251 -8.11 -2.33 -21.26
CA TYR A 251 -7.87 -3.60 -20.57
C TYR A 251 -6.38 -3.91 -20.36
N ILE A 252 -5.53 -3.43 -21.27
CA ILE A 252 -4.08 -3.65 -21.22
C ILE A 252 -3.38 -2.50 -20.49
N SER A 253 -3.65 -1.25 -20.90
CA SER A 253 -3.02 -0.06 -20.31
C SER A 253 -3.57 0.32 -18.93
N GLY A 254 -4.82 -0.08 -18.63
CA GLY A 254 -5.57 0.35 -17.45
C GLY A 254 -6.34 1.65 -17.65
N GLY A 255 -6.26 2.26 -18.86
CA GLY A 255 -7.01 3.46 -19.23
C GLY A 255 -6.72 4.64 -18.31
N ALA A 256 -7.77 5.42 -18.02
CA ALA A 256 -7.69 6.62 -17.18
C ALA A 256 -7.35 6.33 -15.70
N TYR A 257 -7.62 5.13 -15.21
CA TYR A 257 -7.29 4.75 -13.83
C TYR A 257 -5.79 4.46 -13.67
N GLY A 258 -5.16 3.97 -14.73
CA GLY A 258 -3.75 3.63 -14.75
C GLY A 258 -3.49 2.12 -14.64
N ILE A 259 -2.21 1.77 -14.48
CA ILE A 259 -1.69 0.39 -14.56
C ILE A 259 -2.41 -0.61 -13.63
N GLU A 260 -2.98 -0.15 -12.53
CA GLU A 260 -3.73 -0.97 -11.58
C GLU A 260 -5.04 -1.50 -12.16
N ALA A 261 -5.63 -0.84 -13.17
CA ALA A 261 -6.80 -1.35 -13.89
C ALA A 261 -6.46 -2.29 -15.05
N SER A 262 -5.18 -2.60 -15.25
CA SER A 262 -4.72 -3.54 -16.28
C SER A 262 -4.97 -5.00 -15.88
N VAL A 263 -5.44 -5.81 -16.82
CA VAL A 263 -5.52 -7.28 -16.63
C VAL A 263 -4.14 -7.89 -16.40
N VAL A 264 -3.08 -7.29 -16.93
CA VAL A 264 -1.70 -7.75 -16.71
C VAL A 264 -1.34 -7.62 -15.23
N THR A 265 -1.73 -6.52 -14.59
CA THR A 265 -1.54 -6.32 -13.14
C THR A 265 -2.25 -7.39 -12.32
N ILE A 266 -3.48 -7.76 -12.71
CA ILE A 266 -4.22 -8.86 -12.06
C ILE A 266 -3.41 -10.16 -12.12
N PHE A 267 -2.92 -10.55 -13.30
CA PHE A 267 -2.16 -11.80 -13.46
C PHE A 267 -0.84 -11.79 -12.68
N VAL A 268 -0.10 -10.66 -12.69
CA VAL A 268 1.15 -10.53 -11.93
C VAL A 268 0.88 -10.61 -10.43
N CYS A 269 -0.17 -9.95 -9.93
CA CYS A 269 -0.56 -10.01 -8.53
C CYS A 269 -1.02 -11.42 -8.13
N LEU A 270 -1.81 -12.12 -8.97
CA LEU A 270 -2.22 -13.51 -8.72
C LEU A 270 -1.00 -14.44 -8.61
N ALA A 271 -0.05 -14.34 -9.54
CA ALA A 271 1.18 -15.13 -9.50
C ALA A 271 2.00 -14.86 -8.25
N ALA A 272 2.17 -13.58 -7.88
CA ALA A 272 2.88 -13.19 -6.66
C ALA A 272 2.17 -13.71 -5.40
N CYS A 273 0.83 -13.58 -5.31
CA CYS A 273 0.03 -14.12 -4.20
C CYS A 273 0.16 -15.64 -4.09
N ALA A 274 0.16 -16.37 -5.22
CA ALA A 274 0.33 -17.81 -5.22
C ALA A 274 1.72 -18.23 -4.70
N ILE A 275 2.79 -17.55 -5.14
CA ILE A 275 4.17 -17.82 -4.72
C ILE A 275 4.34 -17.53 -3.22
N VAL A 276 3.88 -16.37 -2.74
CA VAL A 276 4.05 -15.99 -1.33
C VAL A 276 3.12 -16.83 -0.44
N GLY A 277 1.88 -17.07 -0.87
CA GLY A 277 0.93 -17.93 -0.16
C GLY A 277 1.46 -19.35 0.02
N TRP A 278 2.07 -19.94 -1.02
CA TRP A 278 2.73 -21.24 -0.92
C TRP A 278 3.89 -21.24 0.10
N LYS A 279 4.70 -20.17 0.14
CA LYS A 279 5.74 -20.03 1.16
C LYS A 279 5.17 -19.93 2.57
N CYS A 280 4.05 -19.20 2.75
CA CYS A 280 3.35 -19.12 4.03
C CYS A 280 2.86 -20.52 4.48
N TYR A 281 2.27 -21.28 3.55
CA TYR A 281 1.79 -22.63 3.83
C TYR A 281 2.92 -23.57 4.27
N LYS A 282 4.05 -23.58 3.53
CA LYS A 282 5.22 -24.37 3.92
C LYS A 282 5.78 -23.99 5.30
N ALA A 283 5.89 -22.68 5.56
CA ALA A 283 6.40 -22.20 6.85
C ALA A 283 5.51 -22.56 8.05
N GLN A 284 4.21 -22.82 7.82
CA GLN A 284 3.30 -23.33 8.86
C GLN A 284 3.46 -24.83 9.06
N GLY A 285 3.64 -25.61 7.99
CA GLY A 285 3.85 -27.06 8.08
C GLY A 285 5.14 -27.47 8.79
N GLU A 286 6.19 -26.63 8.74
CA GLU A 286 7.46 -26.85 9.46
C GLU A 286 7.39 -26.52 10.97
N LYS A 287 6.28 -25.91 11.43
CA LYS A 287 6.07 -25.52 12.84
C LYS A 287 5.20 -26.54 13.60
N ASN A 288 4.47 -27.39 12.89
CA ASN A 288 3.65 -28.49 13.41
C ASN A 288 4.44 -29.82 13.40
#